data_75fad788b63015d6809dfd3d05560f31
#
_entry.id   75fad788b63015d6809dfd3d05560f31
#
_cell.length_a   1.000
_cell.length_b   1.000
_cell.length_c   1.000
_cell.angle_alpha   90.00
_cell.angle_beta   90.00
_cell.angle_gamma   90.00
#
_symmetry.space_group_name_H-M   'P 1'
#
loop_
_entity.id
_entity.type
_entity.pdbx_description
1 polymer ?
#
loop_
_entity_poly.entity_id
_entity_poly.type
_entity_poly.pdbx_seq_one_letter_code
_entity_poly.pdbx_strand_id
1 'polypeptide(L)'
;MNTEKVIKRDQKYIMHTYARSPLVLEHGEGMYAYDADGKAYLDFTSGIGVNALGYCHPAWVQAVTMQATRLQHSSNLYYTAPCGKLAKRLCARTGLDQVFFGNSGAEANEGAIKCARKYSVTTYGPDRNKVLTLVNSFHGRTLATLTATGQDVFHKDFGPFPANFGYIPANDFDTFKAAVDDSVCAVMMEMVQGEGGVVALDADYVQSVADYCHAHDILIIVDEVQTGVGRTGTFLACEQFGLKPDLVTLAKGLGGGLPIGAVLASKKVADTMGPGSHGSTFGGNPVVCAGGCAVLDAMDDAFMRNVNARAAQLREGLASLPHVASVSGMGLMVGIAFADDVKAADVRAACERKGLLVLTAKTLLRLLPPLILSEADVAKALAILDDVLSSM
;
A
#
# COMPACT_ATOMS: atom_id res chain seq x y z
N MET A 1 6.71 -31.25 4.53
CA MET A 1 5.64 -30.97 5.54
C MET A 1 4.33 -31.54 5.03
N ASN A 2 3.39 -31.99 5.89
CA ASN A 2 2.10 -32.50 5.42
C ASN A 2 1.11 -31.34 5.26
N THR A 3 0.84 -30.95 4.03
CA THR A 3 -0.05 -29.84 3.65
C THR A 3 -1.44 -29.92 4.31
N GLU A 4 -2.08 -31.09 4.27
CA GLU A 4 -3.42 -31.30 4.87
C GLU A 4 -3.41 -31.06 6.39
N LYS A 5 -2.36 -31.49 7.08
CA LYS A 5 -2.20 -31.29 8.54
C LYS A 5 -2.01 -29.81 8.89
N VAL A 6 -1.30 -29.05 8.05
CA VAL A 6 -1.13 -27.59 8.23
C VAL A 6 -2.46 -26.89 8.06
N ILE A 7 -3.20 -27.17 6.97
CA ILE A 7 -4.52 -26.59 6.70
C ILE A 7 -5.51 -26.90 7.81
N LYS A 8 -5.61 -28.16 8.25
CA LYS A 8 -6.51 -28.55 9.37
C LYS A 8 -6.18 -27.82 10.68
N ARG A 9 -4.88 -27.62 10.96
CA ARG A 9 -4.43 -26.89 12.17
C ARG A 9 -4.80 -25.40 12.07
N ASP A 10 -4.57 -24.77 10.92
CA ASP A 10 -4.94 -23.38 10.67
C ASP A 10 -6.46 -23.19 10.83
N GLN A 11 -7.27 -24.01 10.17
CA GLN A 11 -8.73 -23.98 10.26
C GLN A 11 -9.27 -24.17 11.68
N LYS A 12 -8.55 -24.91 12.51
CA LYS A 12 -8.97 -25.14 13.90
C LYS A 12 -8.66 -23.98 14.84
N TYR A 13 -7.55 -23.28 14.63
CA TYR A 13 -7.02 -22.32 15.63
C TYR A 13 -6.99 -20.86 15.19
N ILE A 14 -7.21 -20.56 13.90
CA ILE A 14 -7.23 -19.19 13.39
C ILE A 14 -8.65 -18.82 12.98
N MET A 15 -9.09 -17.61 13.35
CA MET A 15 -10.40 -17.09 12.93
C MET A 15 -10.53 -17.08 11.41
N HIS A 16 -11.68 -17.50 10.88
CA HIS A 16 -11.92 -17.66 9.44
C HIS A 16 -12.24 -16.32 8.75
N THR A 17 -11.44 -15.32 8.97
CA THR A 17 -11.58 -13.99 8.35
C THR A 17 -11.02 -13.92 6.92
N TYR A 18 -10.32 -14.97 6.48
CA TYR A 18 -9.72 -15.07 5.15
C TYR A 18 -10.16 -16.32 4.40
N ALA A 19 -10.54 -16.17 3.14
CA ALA A 19 -10.71 -17.28 2.19
C ALA A 19 -9.33 -17.64 1.59
N ARG A 20 -8.54 -18.47 2.31
CA ARG A 20 -7.21 -18.87 1.86
C ARG A 20 -7.30 -19.88 0.71
N SER A 21 -6.37 -19.75 -0.26
CA SER A 21 -6.08 -20.83 -1.20
C SER A 21 -5.56 -22.06 -0.45
N PRO A 22 -5.88 -23.30 -0.88
CA PRO A 22 -5.39 -24.54 -0.27
C PRO A 22 -3.90 -24.80 -0.53
N LEU A 23 -3.12 -23.75 -0.70
CA LEU A 23 -1.69 -23.76 -0.95
C LEU A 23 -0.93 -23.47 0.36
N VAL A 24 0.03 -24.33 0.71
CA VAL A 24 0.92 -24.14 1.85
C VAL A 24 2.30 -23.74 1.35
N LEU A 25 2.64 -22.46 1.43
CA LEU A 25 3.97 -21.96 1.12
C LEU A 25 4.93 -22.24 2.27
N GLU A 26 6.12 -22.74 1.99
CA GLU A 26 7.13 -23.12 2.97
C GLU A 26 8.32 -22.18 3.00
N HIS A 27 8.82 -21.77 1.82
CA HIS A 27 9.93 -20.84 1.71
C HIS A 27 9.81 -19.96 0.45
N GLY A 28 10.69 -19.00 0.32
CA GLY A 28 10.74 -18.10 -0.84
C GLY A 28 12.16 -17.63 -1.14
N GLU A 29 12.45 -17.37 -2.40
CA GLU A 29 13.72 -16.83 -2.89
C GLU A 29 13.47 -15.92 -4.10
N GLY A 30 13.92 -14.66 -4.01
CA GLY A 30 13.73 -13.68 -5.08
C GLY A 30 12.28 -13.54 -5.51
N MET A 31 11.98 -13.87 -6.76
CA MET A 31 10.64 -13.79 -7.34
C MET A 31 9.75 -15.01 -7.04
N TYR A 32 10.27 -16.06 -6.39
CA TYR A 32 9.59 -17.34 -6.28
C TYR A 32 9.23 -17.69 -4.85
N ALA A 33 8.00 -18.17 -4.66
CA ALA A 33 7.58 -18.90 -3.47
C ALA A 33 7.51 -20.39 -3.81
N TYR A 34 7.74 -21.23 -2.80
CA TYR A 34 7.74 -22.68 -2.95
C TYR A 34 6.77 -23.29 -1.94
N ASP A 35 6.01 -24.28 -2.41
CA ASP A 35 5.14 -25.04 -1.51
C ASP A 35 5.90 -26.20 -0.80
N ALA A 36 5.17 -26.89 0.06
CA ALA A 36 5.71 -28.00 0.84
C ALA A 36 6.16 -29.22 0.01
N ASP A 37 5.73 -29.30 -1.25
CA ASP A 37 6.11 -30.34 -2.19
C ASP A 37 7.25 -29.91 -3.13
N GLY A 38 7.75 -28.67 -2.96
CA GLY A 38 8.85 -28.09 -3.71
C GLY A 38 8.44 -27.47 -5.05
N LYS A 39 7.14 -27.34 -5.34
CA LYS A 39 6.69 -26.66 -6.54
C LYS A 39 6.94 -25.15 -6.42
N ALA A 40 7.56 -24.58 -7.44
CA ALA A 40 7.84 -23.16 -7.53
C ALA A 40 6.64 -22.39 -8.09
N TYR A 41 6.38 -21.24 -7.48
CA TYR A 41 5.37 -20.28 -7.92
C TYR A 41 6.03 -18.93 -8.16
N LEU A 42 5.91 -18.41 -9.37
CA LEU A 42 6.31 -17.03 -9.69
C LEU A 42 5.31 -16.09 -9.02
N ASP A 43 5.78 -15.23 -8.13
CA ASP A 43 4.92 -14.39 -7.31
C ASP A 43 4.67 -13.01 -7.93
N PHE A 44 3.44 -12.79 -8.37
CA PHE A 44 2.94 -11.49 -8.82
C PHE A 44 1.95 -10.89 -7.82
N THR A 45 2.04 -11.31 -6.55
CA THR A 45 1.27 -10.74 -5.41
C THR A 45 2.14 -9.94 -4.46
N SER A 46 3.40 -10.33 -4.28
CA SER A 46 4.36 -9.85 -3.28
C SER A 46 3.74 -9.67 -1.87
N GLY A 47 2.82 -10.57 -1.48
CA GLY A 47 2.10 -10.45 -0.21
C GLY A 47 1.22 -9.20 -0.13
N ILE A 48 0.55 -8.86 -1.21
CA ILE A 48 -0.24 -7.62 -1.41
C ILE A 48 0.67 -6.38 -1.43
N GLY A 49 1.74 -6.43 -2.22
CA GLY A 49 2.66 -5.31 -2.42
C GLY A 49 3.66 -5.06 -1.27
N VAL A 50 3.88 -6.06 -0.42
CA VAL A 50 4.77 -5.95 0.77
C VAL A 50 6.22 -6.30 0.44
N ASN A 51 6.45 -7.43 -0.24
CA ASN A 51 7.79 -7.92 -0.56
C ASN A 51 8.39 -7.15 -1.76
N ALA A 52 8.67 -5.86 -1.57
CA ALA A 52 9.20 -5.00 -2.65
C ALA A 52 10.52 -5.54 -3.22
N LEU A 53 11.39 -6.10 -2.38
CA LEU A 53 12.66 -6.71 -2.75
C LEU A 53 12.57 -8.22 -3.02
N GLY A 54 11.35 -8.77 -3.15
CA GLY A 54 11.14 -10.21 -3.26
C GLY A 54 11.40 -10.94 -1.94
N TYR A 55 11.48 -12.27 -2.02
CA TYR A 55 11.72 -13.12 -0.86
C TYR A 55 13.21 -13.17 -0.51
N CYS A 56 13.49 -13.07 0.78
CA CYS A 56 14.81 -13.31 1.37
C CYS A 56 15.95 -12.52 0.73
N HIS A 57 15.72 -11.27 0.35
CA HIS A 57 16.75 -10.41 -0.23
C HIS A 57 17.97 -10.32 0.70
N PRO A 58 19.22 -10.65 0.22
CA PRO A 58 20.38 -10.83 1.08
C PRO A 58 20.69 -9.62 1.98
N ALA A 59 20.68 -8.41 1.43
CA ALA A 59 20.96 -7.20 2.21
C ALA A 59 19.89 -6.93 3.28
N TRP A 60 18.61 -7.22 3.00
CA TRP A 60 17.52 -7.08 3.97
C TRP A 60 17.66 -8.13 5.09
N VAL A 61 17.89 -9.41 4.74
CA VAL A 61 18.10 -10.49 5.72
C VAL A 61 19.28 -10.15 6.62
N GLN A 62 20.40 -9.69 6.06
CA GLN A 62 21.59 -9.28 6.82
C GLN A 62 21.26 -8.15 7.80
N ALA A 63 20.61 -7.08 7.34
CA ALA A 63 20.28 -5.92 8.17
C ALA A 63 19.37 -6.30 9.35
N VAL A 64 18.33 -7.10 9.09
CA VAL A 64 17.37 -7.57 10.10
C VAL A 64 18.07 -8.48 11.12
N THR A 65 18.83 -9.48 10.66
CA THR A 65 19.55 -10.43 11.52
C THR A 65 20.57 -9.72 12.40
N MET A 66 21.40 -8.85 11.81
CA MET A 66 22.39 -8.08 12.56
C MET A 66 21.74 -7.20 13.63
N GLN A 67 20.64 -6.53 13.32
CA GLN A 67 19.97 -5.69 14.31
C GLN A 67 19.27 -6.51 15.39
N ALA A 68 18.68 -7.64 15.06
CA ALA A 68 18.03 -8.55 16.01
C ALA A 68 19.03 -9.12 17.05
N THR A 69 20.30 -9.34 16.67
CA THR A 69 21.36 -9.77 17.61
C THR A 69 21.91 -8.65 18.48
N ARG A 70 21.58 -7.38 18.23
CA ARG A 70 22.08 -6.21 18.97
C ARG A 70 21.07 -5.63 19.92
N LEU A 71 19.89 -5.28 19.39
CA LEU A 71 18.78 -4.67 20.15
C LEU A 71 17.50 -4.84 19.34
N GLN A 72 16.61 -5.71 19.82
CA GLN A 72 15.34 -6.00 19.13
C GLN A 72 14.24 -4.99 19.45
N HIS A 73 14.23 -4.41 20.67
CA HIS A 73 13.20 -3.48 21.10
C HIS A 73 13.63 -2.64 22.28
N SER A 74 13.18 -1.37 22.36
CA SER A 74 13.39 -0.48 23.52
C SER A 74 12.18 0.42 23.78
N SER A 75 11.10 0.30 22.99
CA SER A 75 10.01 1.27 22.93
C SER A 75 10.50 2.68 22.54
N ASN A 76 9.61 3.67 22.58
CA ASN A 76 9.95 5.08 22.31
C ASN A 76 10.36 5.87 23.56
N LEU A 77 10.77 5.15 24.62
CA LEU A 77 11.35 5.74 25.82
C LEU A 77 12.81 6.16 25.64
N TYR A 78 13.50 5.55 24.68
CA TYR A 78 14.92 5.80 24.39
C TYR A 78 15.13 5.97 22.89
N TYR A 79 16.18 6.72 22.52
CA TYR A 79 16.59 6.88 21.14
C TYR A 79 17.28 5.61 20.62
N THR A 80 16.99 5.24 19.37
CA THR A 80 17.70 4.17 18.67
C THR A 80 18.21 4.66 17.32
N ALA A 81 19.43 4.30 16.96
CA ALA A 81 20.05 4.76 15.72
C ALA A 81 19.30 4.33 14.45
N PRO A 82 18.76 3.07 14.32
CA PRO A 82 18.01 2.67 13.14
C PRO A 82 16.74 3.50 12.90
N CYS A 83 16.01 3.83 13.97
CA CYS A 83 14.79 4.63 13.88
C CYS A 83 15.08 6.04 13.31
N GLY A 84 16.02 6.77 13.91
CA GLY A 84 16.40 8.09 13.43
C GLY A 84 17.01 8.07 12.01
N LYS A 85 17.76 7.01 11.66
CA LYS A 85 18.33 6.83 10.32
C LYS A 85 17.24 6.65 9.27
N LEU A 86 16.24 5.80 9.54
CA LEU A 86 15.11 5.59 8.64
C LEU A 86 14.29 6.87 8.48
N ALA A 87 13.97 7.55 9.59
CA ALA A 87 13.22 8.82 9.57
C ALA A 87 13.92 9.87 8.69
N LYS A 88 15.23 10.11 8.91
CA LYS A 88 16.02 11.05 8.10
C LYS A 88 15.95 10.73 6.60
N ARG A 89 16.05 9.45 6.23
CA ARG A 89 16.00 9.01 4.83
C ARG A 89 14.64 9.23 4.21
N LEU A 90 13.59 8.91 4.95
CA LEU A 90 12.22 9.13 4.49
C LEU A 90 11.94 10.61 4.28
N CYS A 91 12.30 11.48 5.22
CA CYS A 91 12.16 12.92 5.05
C CYS A 91 12.93 13.44 3.83
N ALA A 92 14.18 13.01 3.66
CA ALA A 92 14.99 13.41 2.50
C ALA A 92 14.40 12.93 1.15
N ARG A 93 13.72 11.77 1.15
CA ARG A 93 13.14 11.17 -0.07
C ARG A 93 11.79 11.76 -0.43
N THR A 94 11.03 12.25 0.54
CA THR A 94 9.65 12.73 0.35
C THR A 94 9.52 14.26 0.39
N GLY A 95 10.54 14.95 0.91
CA GLY A 95 10.49 16.40 1.12
C GLY A 95 9.62 16.82 2.32
N LEU A 96 9.11 15.86 3.11
CA LEU A 96 8.38 16.12 4.34
C LEU A 96 9.34 16.19 5.55
N ASP A 97 8.91 16.80 6.65
CA ASP A 97 9.83 17.23 7.70
C ASP A 97 10.01 16.22 8.83
N GLN A 98 8.94 15.53 9.26
CA GLN A 98 8.99 14.63 10.40
C GLN A 98 8.19 13.35 10.17
N VAL A 99 8.57 12.28 10.89
CA VAL A 99 7.96 10.95 10.80
C VAL A 99 7.48 10.48 12.16
N PHE A 100 6.27 9.94 12.21
CA PHE A 100 5.81 9.06 13.28
C PHE A 100 5.72 7.63 12.75
N PHE A 101 6.26 6.66 13.51
CA PHE A 101 6.21 5.24 13.15
C PHE A 101 5.14 4.49 13.92
N GLY A 102 4.34 3.70 13.20
CA GLY A 102 3.45 2.65 13.70
C GLY A 102 3.87 1.28 13.16
N ASN A 103 2.93 0.32 13.12
CA ASN A 103 3.20 -1.08 12.75
C ASN A 103 2.43 -1.55 11.52
N SER A 104 1.54 -0.74 11.00
CA SER A 104 0.67 -1.08 9.87
C SER A 104 0.22 0.15 9.11
N GLY A 105 -0.30 -0.06 7.89
CA GLY A 105 -0.94 1.02 7.13
C GLY A 105 -2.15 1.61 7.84
N ALA A 106 -2.94 0.78 8.54
CA ALA A 106 -4.07 1.26 9.33
C ALA A 106 -3.60 2.19 10.46
N GLU A 107 -2.55 1.83 11.21
CA GLU A 107 -2.00 2.71 12.25
C GLU A 107 -1.40 4.01 11.66
N ALA A 108 -0.77 3.94 10.49
CA ALA A 108 -0.30 5.12 9.80
C ALA A 108 -1.47 6.05 9.43
N ASN A 109 -2.53 5.50 8.87
CA ASN A 109 -3.73 6.27 8.49
C ASN A 109 -4.46 6.83 9.71
N GLU A 110 -4.58 6.09 10.82
CA GLU A 110 -5.06 6.61 12.12
C GLU A 110 -4.22 7.81 12.58
N GLY A 111 -2.90 7.68 12.49
CA GLY A 111 -1.97 8.76 12.83
C GLY A 111 -2.18 10.00 11.96
N ALA A 112 -2.30 9.83 10.64
CA ALA A 112 -2.52 10.93 9.71
C ALA A 112 -3.86 11.65 9.96
N ILE A 113 -4.95 10.91 10.17
CA ILE A 113 -6.26 11.47 10.53
C ILE A 113 -6.18 12.27 11.84
N LYS A 114 -5.48 11.72 12.85
CA LYS A 114 -5.28 12.41 14.14
C LYS A 114 -4.44 13.68 13.98
N CYS A 115 -3.37 13.65 13.18
CA CYS A 115 -2.55 14.82 12.88
C CYS A 115 -3.38 15.92 12.22
N ALA A 116 -4.17 15.57 11.20
CA ALA A 116 -5.02 16.52 10.49
C ALA A 116 -6.06 17.16 11.40
N ARG A 117 -6.77 16.36 12.18
CA ARG A 117 -7.77 16.86 13.15
C ARG A 117 -7.13 17.75 14.22
N LYS A 118 -5.97 17.35 14.76
CA LYS A 118 -5.29 18.14 15.78
C LYS A 118 -4.79 19.48 15.24
N TYR A 119 -4.18 19.49 14.07
CA TYR A 119 -3.79 20.75 13.40
C TYR A 119 -4.98 21.69 13.24
N SER A 120 -6.05 21.19 12.66
CA SER A 120 -7.23 21.99 12.36
C SER A 120 -7.90 22.52 13.61
N VAL A 121 -8.12 21.65 14.62
CA VAL A 121 -8.75 22.07 15.88
C VAL A 121 -7.87 23.10 16.63
N THR A 122 -6.56 22.96 16.61
CA THR A 122 -5.64 23.90 17.25
C THR A 122 -5.66 25.26 16.54
N THR A 123 -5.81 25.27 15.21
CA THR A 123 -5.74 26.48 14.39
C THR A 123 -7.11 27.19 14.26
N TYR A 124 -8.19 26.42 14.11
CA TYR A 124 -9.52 26.93 13.71
C TYR A 124 -10.64 26.66 14.72
N GLY A 125 -10.37 25.85 15.75
CA GLY A 125 -11.37 25.47 16.75
C GLY A 125 -11.97 24.07 16.53
N PRO A 126 -12.81 23.61 17.49
CA PRO A 126 -13.21 22.21 17.59
C PRO A 126 -14.16 21.72 16.49
N ASP A 127 -14.84 22.63 15.79
CA ASP A 127 -15.87 22.27 14.82
C ASP A 127 -15.28 21.90 13.44
N ARG A 128 -14.02 22.25 13.16
CA ARG A 128 -13.33 21.94 11.91
C ARG A 128 -12.50 20.66 12.02
N ASN A 129 -13.16 19.48 11.88
CA ASN A 129 -12.51 18.18 12.09
C ASN A 129 -13.03 17.07 11.16
N LYS A 130 -13.81 17.42 10.11
CA LYS A 130 -14.34 16.49 9.12
C LYS A 130 -13.25 16.12 8.10
N VAL A 131 -13.14 14.83 7.82
CA VAL A 131 -12.23 14.28 6.80
C VAL A 131 -13.06 13.78 5.63
N LEU A 132 -12.77 14.26 4.42
CA LEU A 132 -13.33 13.73 3.19
C LEU A 132 -12.44 12.62 2.66
N THR A 133 -13.07 11.52 2.23
CA THR A 133 -12.39 10.36 1.59
C THR A 133 -13.08 10.01 0.28
N LEU A 134 -12.44 9.19 -0.54
CA LEU A 134 -13.01 8.82 -1.83
C LEU A 134 -13.90 7.57 -1.72
N VAL A 135 -15.00 7.56 -2.44
CA VAL A 135 -15.77 6.34 -2.69
C VAL A 135 -14.85 5.30 -3.33
N ASN A 136 -14.99 4.04 -2.95
CA ASN A 136 -14.12 2.91 -3.32
C ASN A 136 -12.69 2.95 -2.74
N SER A 137 -12.35 3.90 -1.87
CA SER A 137 -11.05 3.90 -1.17
C SER A 137 -10.92 2.73 -0.18
N PHE A 138 -9.67 2.45 0.22
CA PHE A 138 -9.36 1.50 1.29
C PHE A 138 -8.22 2.05 2.17
N HIS A 139 -8.53 2.39 3.43
CA HIS A 139 -7.56 3.00 4.33
C HIS A 139 -7.23 2.14 5.56
N GLY A 140 -7.90 1.01 5.76
CA GLY A 140 -7.59 0.07 6.85
C GLY A 140 -8.81 -0.59 7.49
N ARG A 141 -8.56 -1.31 8.59
CA ARG A 141 -9.57 -2.12 9.31
C ARG A 141 -9.75 -1.74 10.77
N THR A 142 -9.08 -0.71 11.27
CA THR A 142 -9.40 -0.10 12.57
C THR A 142 -10.67 0.75 12.44
N LEU A 143 -11.35 1.06 13.54
CA LEU A 143 -12.66 1.71 13.43
C LEU A 143 -12.61 3.04 12.67
N ALA A 144 -11.61 3.92 12.90
CA ALA A 144 -11.55 5.18 12.17
C ALA A 144 -11.07 4.99 10.71
N THR A 145 -10.09 4.12 10.44
CA THR A 145 -9.68 3.84 9.05
C THR A 145 -10.72 3.04 8.29
N LEU A 146 -11.51 2.20 8.98
CA LEU A 146 -12.65 1.53 8.40
C LEU A 146 -13.74 2.53 8.02
N THR A 147 -14.01 3.53 8.89
CA THR A 147 -14.90 4.65 8.57
C THR A 147 -14.38 5.46 7.39
N ALA A 148 -13.06 5.71 7.32
CA ALA A 148 -12.46 6.41 6.18
C ALA A 148 -12.51 5.60 4.87
N THR A 149 -12.66 4.28 4.93
CA THR A 149 -12.76 3.40 3.76
C THR A 149 -14.12 3.56 3.09
N GLY A 150 -14.15 4.09 1.86
CA GLY A 150 -15.36 4.42 1.14
C GLY A 150 -16.04 3.21 0.46
N GLN A 151 -16.21 2.11 1.18
CA GLN A 151 -16.80 0.86 0.68
C GLN A 151 -17.73 0.25 1.72
N ASP A 152 -19.05 0.39 1.53
CA ASP A 152 -20.10 -0.04 2.46
C ASP A 152 -20.03 -1.52 2.85
N VAL A 153 -19.53 -2.38 1.95
CA VAL A 153 -19.37 -3.81 2.21
C VAL A 153 -18.49 -4.10 3.43
N PHE A 154 -17.56 -3.20 3.76
CA PHE A 154 -16.69 -3.34 4.92
C PHE A 154 -17.26 -2.75 6.21
N HIS A 155 -18.30 -1.91 6.12
CA HIS A 155 -18.92 -1.24 7.26
C HIS A 155 -19.95 -2.12 7.99
N LYS A 156 -20.46 -3.13 7.31
CA LYS A 156 -21.54 -3.97 7.83
C LYS A 156 -21.20 -4.57 9.19
N ASP A 157 -22.10 -4.37 10.16
CA ASP A 157 -22.08 -4.96 11.51
C ASP A 157 -20.96 -4.45 12.45
N PHE A 158 -20.25 -3.34 12.12
CA PHE A 158 -19.15 -2.78 12.94
C PHE A 158 -19.44 -1.41 13.58
N GLY A 159 -20.60 -0.83 13.35
CA GLY A 159 -20.97 0.45 13.98
C GLY A 159 -21.20 0.36 15.51
N PRO A 160 -21.24 1.50 16.20
CA PRO A 160 -21.19 2.87 15.67
C PRO A 160 -19.78 3.28 15.23
N PHE A 161 -19.72 4.09 14.18
CA PHE A 161 -18.46 4.60 13.63
C PHE A 161 -18.11 5.98 14.17
N PRO A 162 -16.80 6.35 14.19
CA PRO A 162 -16.39 7.72 14.47
C PRO A 162 -17.08 8.73 13.54
N ALA A 163 -17.55 9.84 14.11
CA ALA A 163 -18.22 10.90 13.38
C ALA A 163 -17.24 11.72 12.51
N ASN A 164 -17.83 12.57 11.64
CA ASN A 164 -17.12 13.56 10.83
C ASN A 164 -16.20 12.95 9.78
N PHE A 165 -16.75 12.02 9.00
CA PHE A 165 -16.23 11.56 7.71
C PHE A 165 -17.28 11.83 6.64
N GLY A 166 -16.79 12.09 5.41
CA GLY A 166 -17.62 12.25 4.23
C GLY A 166 -16.99 11.53 3.04
N TYR A 167 -17.84 11.05 2.10
CA TYR A 167 -17.37 10.30 0.93
C TYR A 167 -17.72 11.08 -0.33
N ILE A 168 -16.76 11.17 -1.25
CA ILE A 168 -16.90 11.85 -2.53
C ILE A 168 -16.47 10.91 -3.67
N PRO A 169 -17.10 10.97 -4.85
CA PRO A 169 -16.63 10.23 -6.00
C PRO A 169 -15.19 10.64 -6.38
N ALA A 170 -14.40 9.68 -6.85
CA ALA A 170 -13.11 9.97 -7.46
C ALA A 170 -13.33 10.67 -8.81
N ASN A 171 -12.42 11.57 -9.19
CA ASN A 171 -12.41 12.27 -10.48
C ASN A 171 -13.66 13.16 -10.74
N ASP A 172 -14.28 13.64 -9.66
CA ASP A 172 -15.44 14.55 -9.71
C ASP A 172 -15.15 15.78 -8.83
N PHE A 173 -14.54 16.80 -9.42
CA PHE A 173 -14.16 18.01 -8.71
C PHE A 173 -15.37 18.85 -8.27
N ASP A 174 -16.46 18.85 -9.05
CA ASP A 174 -17.65 19.62 -8.70
C ASP A 174 -18.34 19.05 -7.47
N THR A 175 -18.45 17.72 -7.39
CA THR A 175 -18.95 17.03 -6.19
C THR A 175 -18.02 17.23 -4.98
N PHE A 176 -16.68 17.18 -5.18
CA PHE A 176 -15.73 17.53 -4.13
C PHE A 176 -15.99 18.93 -3.59
N LYS A 177 -16.05 19.94 -4.47
CA LYS A 177 -16.26 21.33 -4.10
C LYS A 177 -17.58 21.56 -3.36
N ALA A 178 -18.65 20.87 -3.79
CA ALA A 178 -19.95 20.96 -3.17
C ALA A 178 -20.00 20.28 -1.77
N ALA A 179 -19.12 19.30 -1.51
CA ALA A 179 -19.03 18.59 -0.24
C ALA A 179 -18.18 19.34 0.82
N VAL A 180 -17.40 20.32 0.40
CA VAL A 180 -16.59 21.12 1.31
C VAL A 180 -17.43 22.18 2.00
N ASP A 181 -17.42 22.15 3.32
CA ASP A 181 -17.98 23.14 4.22
C ASP A 181 -16.94 23.56 5.28
N ASP A 182 -17.28 24.50 6.16
CA ASP A 182 -16.39 25.02 7.20
C ASP A 182 -15.91 23.96 8.21
N SER A 183 -16.53 22.80 8.24
CA SER A 183 -16.12 21.69 9.10
C SER A 183 -15.00 20.83 8.52
N VAL A 184 -14.69 20.95 7.21
CA VAL A 184 -13.72 20.11 6.54
C VAL A 184 -12.28 20.52 6.90
N CYS A 185 -11.52 19.59 7.47
CA CYS A 185 -10.13 19.80 7.85
C CYS A 185 -9.13 19.13 6.90
N ALA A 186 -9.53 18.06 6.23
CA ALA A 186 -8.64 17.32 5.33
C ALA A 186 -9.41 16.56 4.25
N VAL A 187 -8.72 16.31 3.14
CA VAL A 187 -9.08 15.29 2.15
C VAL A 187 -8.03 14.18 2.22
N MET A 188 -8.47 12.92 2.20
CA MET A 188 -7.61 11.76 2.19
C MET A 188 -7.86 10.92 0.94
N MET A 189 -6.80 10.59 0.19
CA MET A 189 -6.91 9.90 -1.09
C MET A 189 -5.73 8.98 -1.37
N GLU A 190 -5.98 7.93 -2.14
CA GLU A 190 -4.98 7.09 -2.79
C GLU A 190 -4.79 7.59 -4.23
N MET A 191 -3.57 7.71 -4.73
CA MET A 191 -3.33 8.08 -6.14
C MET A 191 -3.79 6.99 -7.12
N VAL A 192 -3.80 5.73 -6.64
CA VAL A 192 -4.43 4.58 -7.32
C VAL A 192 -5.23 3.82 -6.27
N GLN A 193 -6.53 3.72 -6.44
CA GLN A 193 -7.41 2.97 -5.55
C GLN A 193 -7.20 1.47 -5.71
N GLY A 194 -6.32 0.87 -4.88
CA GLY A 194 -5.88 -0.51 -5.04
C GLY A 194 -6.97 -1.54 -4.86
N GLU A 195 -7.70 -1.48 -3.76
CA GLU A 195 -8.83 -2.36 -3.45
C GLU A 195 -10.10 -1.93 -4.19
N GLY A 196 -10.15 -0.69 -4.66
CA GLY A 196 -11.24 -0.11 -5.43
C GLY A 196 -11.31 -0.56 -6.90
N GLY A 197 -10.37 -1.39 -7.37
CA GLY A 197 -10.32 -1.87 -8.76
C GLY A 197 -9.12 -1.36 -9.54
N VAL A 198 -8.04 -0.98 -8.86
CA VAL A 198 -6.78 -0.48 -9.46
C VAL A 198 -7.03 0.72 -10.38
N VAL A 199 -7.81 1.68 -9.87
CA VAL A 199 -8.21 2.89 -10.61
C VAL A 199 -7.30 4.04 -10.22
N ALA A 200 -6.55 4.58 -11.18
CA ALA A 200 -5.75 5.79 -11.00
C ALA A 200 -6.66 7.04 -11.00
N LEU A 201 -6.28 8.04 -10.21
CA LEU A 201 -6.92 9.35 -10.27
C LEU A 201 -6.46 10.11 -11.51
N ASP A 202 -7.32 11.02 -12.00
CA ASP A 202 -6.99 11.92 -13.09
C ASP A 202 -6.11 13.06 -12.60
N ALA A 203 -5.08 13.42 -13.37
CA ALA A 203 -4.13 14.46 -12.98
C ALA A 203 -4.80 15.83 -12.80
N ASP A 204 -5.72 16.19 -13.68
CA ASP A 204 -6.46 17.46 -13.61
C ASP A 204 -7.36 17.52 -12.36
N TYR A 205 -7.97 16.39 -11.98
CA TYR A 205 -8.74 16.27 -10.74
C TYR A 205 -7.85 16.48 -9.52
N VAL A 206 -6.73 15.76 -9.45
CA VAL A 206 -5.78 15.85 -8.32
C VAL A 206 -5.25 17.27 -8.17
N GLN A 207 -4.90 17.93 -9.28
CA GLN A 207 -4.41 19.30 -9.25
C GLN A 207 -5.49 20.30 -8.82
N SER A 208 -6.73 20.14 -9.33
CA SER A 208 -7.86 21.00 -8.95
C SER A 208 -8.20 20.88 -7.46
N VAL A 209 -8.18 19.63 -6.91
CA VAL A 209 -8.37 19.38 -5.49
C VAL A 209 -7.24 20.01 -4.68
N ALA A 210 -5.98 19.87 -5.14
CA ALA A 210 -4.82 20.43 -4.45
C ALA A 210 -4.88 21.96 -4.36
N ASP A 211 -5.15 22.62 -5.47
CA ASP A 211 -5.25 24.07 -5.53
C ASP A 211 -6.36 24.61 -4.63
N TYR A 212 -7.51 23.94 -4.65
CA TYR A 212 -8.62 24.29 -3.77
C TYR A 212 -8.28 24.09 -2.28
N CYS A 213 -7.68 22.95 -1.94
CA CYS A 213 -7.29 22.64 -0.56
C CYS A 213 -6.25 23.66 -0.03
N HIS A 214 -5.24 23.98 -0.83
CA HIS A 214 -4.22 24.97 -0.45
C HIS A 214 -4.82 26.35 -0.23
N ALA A 215 -5.76 26.79 -1.09
CA ALA A 215 -6.42 28.08 -0.96
C ALA A 215 -7.29 28.20 0.31
N HIS A 216 -7.77 27.07 0.87
CA HIS A 216 -8.68 27.04 2.03
C HIS A 216 -8.04 26.44 3.28
N ASP A 217 -6.72 26.18 3.27
CA ASP A 217 -5.97 25.46 4.33
C ASP A 217 -6.64 24.16 4.76
N ILE A 218 -7.14 23.40 3.78
CA ILE A 218 -7.59 22.01 3.96
C ILE A 218 -6.39 21.12 3.74
N LEU A 219 -6.08 20.24 4.70
CA LEU A 219 -4.91 19.39 4.60
C LEU A 219 -5.11 18.27 3.56
N ILE A 220 -4.05 17.95 2.84
CA ILE A 220 -4.02 16.84 1.89
C ILE A 220 -3.27 15.66 2.50
N ILE A 221 -3.98 14.55 2.72
CA ILE A 221 -3.43 13.27 3.16
C ILE A 221 -3.37 12.35 1.95
N VAL A 222 -2.16 11.92 1.58
CA VAL A 222 -2.00 10.90 0.53
C VAL A 222 -1.66 9.57 1.19
N ASP A 223 -2.55 8.60 0.98
CA ASP A 223 -2.33 7.22 1.38
C ASP A 223 -1.46 6.51 0.34
N GLU A 224 -0.17 6.42 0.62
CA GLU A 224 0.84 5.74 -0.18
C GLU A 224 1.18 4.33 0.38
N VAL A 225 0.31 3.77 1.19
CA VAL A 225 0.50 2.44 1.80
C VAL A 225 0.66 1.35 0.74
N GLN A 226 -0.07 1.44 -0.38
CA GLN A 226 0.06 0.49 -1.49
C GLN A 226 0.79 1.07 -2.70
N THR A 227 0.68 2.35 -2.97
CA THR A 227 1.24 3.03 -4.14
C THR A 227 2.70 3.45 -3.97
N GLY A 228 3.12 3.69 -2.73
CA GLY A 228 4.46 4.19 -2.42
C GLY A 228 5.57 3.14 -2.50
N VAL A 229 6.75 3.58 -2.10
CA VAL A 229 7.97 2.76 -2.05
C VAL A 229 8.28 2.13 -3.42
N GLY A 230 8.21 2.94 -4.49
CA GLY A 230 8.63 2.56 -5.85
C GLY A 230 7.57 1.80 -6.67
N ARG A 231 6.43 1.42 -6.08
CA ARG A 231 5.41 0.58 -6.72
C ARG A 231 4.89 1.14 -8.05
N THR A 232 4.69 2.43 -8.12
CA THR A 232 4.11 3.11 -9.29
C THR A 232 5.15 3.69 -10.25
N GLY A 233 6.46 3.46 -9.99
CA GLY A 233 7.54 3.96 -10.85
C GLY A 233 8.28 5.20 -10.32
N THR A 234 7.73 5.86 -9.28
CA THR A 234 8.37 6.89 -8.45
C THR A 234 8.37 6.44 -6.99
N PHE A 235 9.12 7.11 -6.10
CA PHE A 235 9.12 6.71 -4.68
C PHE A 235 7.74 6.89 -4.05
N LEU A 236 7.08 8.01 -4.31
CA LEU A 236 5.66 8.24 -4.02
C LEU A 236 4.89 8.39 -5.33
N ALA A 237 3.69 7.84 -5.41
CA ALA A 237 2.85 8.00 -6.60
C ALA A 237 2.45 9.47 -6.82
N CYS A 238 2.23 10.24 -5.75
CA CYS A 238 1.86 11.65 -5.83
C CYS A 238 2.91 12.53 -6.52
N GLU A 239 4.16 12.10 -6.63
CA GLU A 239 5.21 12.79 -7.38
C GLU A 239 4.85 12.91 -8.88
N GLN A 240 4.18 11.89 -9.44
CA GLN A 240 3.78 11.88 -10.85
C GLN A 240 2.64 12.86 -11.16
N PHE A 241 1.96 13.33 -10.12
CA PHE A 241 0.92 14.36 -10.22
C PHE A 241 1.43 15.76 -9.87
N GLY A 242 2.71 15.91 -9.52
CA GLY A 242 3.26 17.19 -9.02
C GLY A 242 2.64 17.62 -7.69
N LEU A 243 1.96 16.71 -6.99
CA LEU A 243 1.25 17.00 -5.74
C LEU A 243 2.22 17.09 -4.56
N LYS A 244 2.08 18.14 -3.75
CA LYS A 244 2.79 18.34 -2.49
C LYS A 244 1.82 18.16 -1.31
N PRO A 245 1.71 16.96 -0.75
CA PRO A 245 0.78 16.70 0.35
C PRO A 245 1.30 17.26 1.69
N ASP A 246 0.37 17.52 2.62
CA ASP A 246 0.71 17.85 4.01
C ASP A 246 1.09 16.62 4.82
N LEU A 247 0.48 15.48 4.49
CA LEU A 247 0.67 14.19 5.15
C LEU A 247 0.77 13.07 4.11
N VAL A 248 1.73 12.16 4.32
CA VAL A 248 1.86 10.92 3.55
C VAL A 248 1.89 9.74 4.51
N THR A 249 1.18 8.68 4.17
CA THR A 249 1.27 7.42 4.93
C THR A 249 1.95 6.34 4.11
N LEU A 250 2.86 5.60 4.75
CA LEU A 250 3.59 4.48 4.16
C LEU A 250 3.46 3.22 5.03
N ALA A 251 3.52 2.05 4.40
CA ALA A 251 3.62 0.75 5.05
C ALA A 251 4.14 -0.28 4.03
N LYS A 252 3.63 -1.50 4.06
CA LYS A 252 3.86 -2.57 3.06
C LYS A 252 5.31 -2.64 2.58
N GLY A 253 5.60 -2.17 1.38
CA GLY A 253 6.93 -2.19 0.76
C GLY A 253 8.04 -1.58 1.62
N LEU A 254 7.71 -0.62 2.50
CA LEU A 254 8.67 0.00 3.40
C LEU A 254 9.35 -1.01 4.34
N GLY A 255 8.63 -2.01 4.80
CA GLY A 255 9.15 -3.03 5.72
C GLY A 255 9.86 -4.20 5.03
N GLY A 256 9.65 -4.38 3.73
CA GLY A 256 10.20 -5.52 2.97
C GLY A 256 9.78 -6.89 3.51
N GLY A 257 8.66 -6.98 4.22
CA GLY A 257 8.14 -8.20 4.88
C GLY A 257 7.88 -8.04 6.37
N LEU A 258 8.51 -7.07 7.05
CA LEU A 258 8.24 -6.77 8.46
C LEU A 258 7.12 -5.72 8.62
N PRO A 259 6.33 -5.82 9.71
CA PRO A 259 5.25 -4.88 9.99
C PRO A 259 5.79 -3.50 10.35
N ILE A 260 5.44 -2.49 9.55
CA ILE A 260 5.76 -1.08 9.78
C ILE A 260 4.65 -0.21 9.18
N GLY A 261 4.36 0.90 9.84
CA GLY A 261 3.62 2.04 9.31
C GLY A 261 4.41 3.32 9.56
N ALA A 262 4.29 4.29 8.70
CA ALA A 262 4.90 5.60 8.87
C ALA A 262 3.92 6.70 8.45
N VAL A 263 3.80 7.73 9.27
CA VAL A 263 3.16 9.00 8.92
C VAL A 263 4.27 10.03 8.75
N LEU A 264 4.35 10.59 7.56
CA LEU A 264 5.22 11.73 7.28
C LEU A 264 4.37 13.00 7.26
N ALA A 265 4.85 14.04 7.87
CA ALA A 265 4.13 15.29 8.01
C ALA A 265 4.99 16.50 7.61
N SER A 266 4.35 17.48 6.99
CA SER A 266 4.91 18.83 6.82
C SER A 266 5.11 19.48 8.18
N LYS A 267 6.04 20.43 8.26
CA LYS A 267 6.41 21.11 9.52
C LYS A 267 5.19 21.73 10.21
N LYS A 268 4.28 22.37 9.47
CA LYS A 268 3.09 23.02 10.05
C LYS A 268 2.19 22.03 10.81
N VAL A 269 2.10 20.79 10.32
CA VAL A 269 1.29 19.74 10.96
C VAL A 269 2.09 19.08 12.08
N ALA A 270 3.35 18.72 11.84
CA ALA A 270 4.20 18.05 12.81
C ALA A 270 4.38 18.85 14.10
N ASP A 271 4.53 20.18 14.02
CA ASP A 271 4.71 21.08 15.16
C ASP A 271 3.50 21.08 16.12
N THR A 272 2.32 20.59 15.69
CA THR A 272 1.13 20.45 16.57
C THR A 272 1.14 19.16 17.39
N MET A 273 2.01 18.21 17.05
CA MET A 273 2.09 16.88 17.66
C MET A 273 3.17 16.86 18.75
N GLY A 274 2.82 17.28 19.95
CA GLY A 274 3.72 17.25 21.12
C GLY A 274 3.66 15.93 21.91
N PRO A 275 4.49 15.79 22.98
CA PRO A 275 4.47 14.61 23.85
C PRO A 275 3.07 14.25 24.35
N GLY A 276 2.73 12.96 24.29
CA GLY A 276 1.40 12.44 24.69
C GLY A 276 0.31 12.58 23.65
N SER A 277 0.53 13.26 22.51
CA SER A 277 -0.50 13.43 21.47
C SER A 277 -0.83 12.12 20.75
N HIS A 278 0.15 11.26 20.56
CA HIS A 278 0.04 9.96 19.93
C HIS A 278 1.14 9.05 20.43
N GLY A 279 1.01 7.71 20.23
CA GLY A 279 2.01 6.76 20.70
C GLY A 279 1.85 5.39 20.07
N SER A 280 2.95 4.64 20.07
CA SER A 280 3.01 3.23 19.70
C SER A 280 4.10 2.55 20.50
N THR A 281 3.82 1.37 21.07
CA THR A 281 4.82 0.60 21.79
C THR A 281 5.90 0.07 20.84
N PHE A 282 5.52 -0.46 19.70
CA PHE A 282 6.44 -1.11 18.74
C PHE A 282 6.86 -0.20 17.57
N GLY A 283 6.18 0.91 17.35
CA GLY A 283 6.48 1.83 16.26
C GLY A 283 7.91 2.37 16.35
N GLY A 284 8.64 2.33 15.24
CA GLY A 284 10.06 2.68 15.21
C GLY A 284 10.99 1.60 15.79
N ASN A 285 10.51 0.35 15.91
CA ASN A 285 11.31 -0.79 16.36
C ASN A 285 12.64 -0.88 15.59
N PRO A 286 13.79 -1.01 16.29
CA PRO A 286 15.08 -0.97 15.61
C PRO A 286 15.29 -2.07 14.56
N VAL A 287 14.74 -3.26 14.75
CA VAL A 287 14.85 -4.35 13.76
C VAL A 287 14.09 -4.02 12.48
N VAL A 288 12.86 -3.54 12.63
CA VAL A 288 12.01 -3.15 11.49
C VAL A 288 12.60 -1.95 10.76
N CYS A 289 13.11 -0.95 11.49
CA CYS A 289 13.77 0.21 10.91
C CYS A 289 15.08 -0.15 10.16
N ALA A 290 15.83 -1.13 10.65
CA ALA A 290 17.00 -1.65 9.94
C ALA A 290 16.60 -2.31 8.61
N GLY A 291 15.52 -3.12 8.62
CA GLY A 291 14.92 -3.68 7.40
C GLY A 291 14.46 -2.61 6.43
N GLY A 292 13.74 -1.58 6.91
CA GLY A 292 13.30 -0.44 6.10
C GLY A 292 14.48 0.36 5.50
N CYS A 293 15.57 0.54 6.26
CA CYS A 293 16.80 1.12 5.73
C CYS A 293 17.38 0.31 4.57
N ALA A 294 17.39 -1.02 4.68
CA ALA A 294 17.88 -1.90 3.62
C ALA A 294 17.00 -1.85 2.36
N VAL A 295 15.68 -1.71 2.54
CA VAL A 295 14.76 -1.48 1.41
C VAL A 295 15.13 -0.18 0.68
N LEU A 296 15.29 0.93 1.42
CA LEU A 296 15.63 2.22 0.80
C LEU A 296 17.03 2.22 0.17
N ASP A 297 18.00 1.48 0.73
CA ASP A 297 19.35 1.35 0.17
C ASP A 297 19.37 0.61 -1.16
N ALA A 298 18.46 -0.33 -1.37
CA ALA A 298 18.34 -1.07 -2.62
C ALA A 298 17.67 -0.27 -3.75
N MET A 299 16.91 0.80 -3.40
CA MET A 299 16.11 1.60 -4.35
C MET A 299 16.91 2.77 -4.92
N ASP A 300 17.98 2.49 -5.63
CA ASP A 300 18.74 3.50 -6.38
C ASP A 300 18.08 3.82 -7.75
N ASP A 301 18.71 4.72 -8.50
CA ASP A 301 18.20 5.13 -9.80
C ASP A 301 18.19 3.99 -10.84
N ALA A 302 19.11 3.03 -10.74
CA ALA A 302 19.15 1.86 -11.62
C ALA A 302 17.98 0.92 -11.32
N PHE A 303 17.69 0.71 -10.03
CA PHE A 303 16.53 -0.04 -9.57
C PHE A 303 15.23 0.58 -10.10
N MET A 304 15.05 1.90 -9.94
CA MET A 304 13.84 2.60 -10.39
C MET A 304 13.70 2.59 -11.93
N ARG A 305 14.81 2.70 -12.67
CA ARG A 305 14.79 2.51 -14.14
C ARG A 305 14.32 1.12 -14.53
N ASN A 306 14.78 0.07 -13.83
CA ASN A 306 14.30 -1.31 -14.08
C ASN A 306 12.80 -1.43 -13.78
N VAL A 307 12.32 -0.90 -12.65
CA VAL A 307 10.89 -0.90 -12.32
C VAL A 307 10.06 -0.31 -13.46
N ASN A 308 10.45 0.85 -13.97
CA ASN A 308 9.73 1.51 -15.06
C ASN A 308 9.81 0.73 -16.38
N ALA A 309 10.97 0.17 -16.72
CA ALA A 309 11.13 -0.65 -17.92
C ALA A 309 10.27 -1.93 -17.84
N ARG A 310 10.24 -2.60 -16.70
CA ARG A 310 9.42 -3.80 -16.51
C ARG A 310 7.94 -3.49 -16.46
N ALA A 311 7.56 -2.34 -15.91
CA ALA A 311 6.17 -1.88 -15.92
C ALA A 311 5.67 -1.67 -17.36
N ALA A 312 6.46 -1.00 -18.20
CA ALA A 312 6.14 -0.80 -19.62
C ALA A 312 6.00 -2.14 -20.35
N GLN A 313 6.99 -3.03 -20.22
CA GLN A 313 6.99 -4.37 -20.84
C GLN A 313 5.76 -5.19 -20.41
N LEU A 314 5.44 -5.20 -19.12
CA LEU A 314 4.31 -5.95 -18.58
C LEU A 314 2.98 -5.41 -19.14
N ARG A 315 2.78 -4.10 -19.10
CA ARG A 315 1.55 -3.47 -19.56
C ARG A 315 1.31 -3.63 -21.05
N GLU A 316 2.37 -3.46 -21.86
CA GLU A 316 2.31 -3.68 -23.32
C GLU A 316 1.97 -5.16 -23.63
N GLY A 317 2.65 -6.11 -22.98
CA GLY A 317 2.38 -7.53 -23.16
C GLY A 317 0.96 -7.91 -22.74
N LEU A 318 0.47 -7.42 -21.62
CA LEU A 318 -0.89 -7.70 -21.15
C LEU A 318 -1.96 -7.17 -22.11
N ALA A 319 -1.78 -5.99 -22.69
CA ALA A 319 -2.75 -5.40 -23.63
C ALA A 319 -2.93 -6.21 -24.92
N SER A 320 -1.98 -7.09 -25.25
CA SER A 320 -2.03 -7.96 -26.43
C SER A 320 -2.62 -9.36 -26.16
N LEU A 321 -2.90 -9.71 -24.90
CA LEU A 321 -3.42 -11.04 -24.56
C LEU A 321 -4.90 -11.20 -24.92
N PRO A 322 -5.33 -12.44 -25.25
CA PRO A 322 -6.74 -12.72 -25.53
C PRO A 322 -7.62 -12.38 -24.33
N HIS A 323 -8.85 -11.99 -24.58
CA HIS A 323 -9.87 -11.61 -23.60
C HIS A 323 -9.52 -10.40 -22.70
N VAL A 324 -8.39 -9.76 -22.85
CA VAL A 324 -8.06 -8.53 -22.11
C VAL A 324 -8.81 -7.34 -22.72
N ALA A 325 -9.75 -6.77 -21.97
CA ALA A 325 -10.51 -5.59 -22.37
C ALA A 325 -9.75 -4.29 -22.06
N SER A 326 -9.08 -4.21 -20.91
CA SER A 326 -8.27 -3.04 -20.54
C SER A 326 -7.23 -3.37 -19.47
N VAL A 327 -6.18 -2.54 -19.42
CA VAL A 327 -5.11 -2.59 -18.41
C VAL A 327 -5.06 -1.24 -17.69
N SER A 328 -5.31 -1.23 -16.38
CA SER A 328 -5.40 -0.05 -15.52
C SER A 328 -4.25 0.06 -14.52
N GLY A 329 -4.23 1.12 -13.71
CA GLY A 329 -3.23 1.36 -12.65
C GLY A 329 -1.98 2.08 -13.13
N MET A 330 -0.92 2.12 -12.31
CA MET A 330 0.35 2.82 -12.56
C MET A 330 1.55 1.94 -12.22
N GLY A 331 2.61 2.04 -13.03
CA GLY A 331 3.84 1.27 -12.81
C GLY A 331 3.56 -0.23 -12.71
N LEU A 332 4.05 -0.87 -11.65
CA LEU A 332 3.85 -2.29 -11.32
C LEU A 332 2.65 -2.54 -10.38
N MET A 333 1.73 -1.62 -10.30
CA MET A 333 0.40 -1.80 -9.72
C MET A 333 -0.61 -1.87 -10.85
N VAL A 334 -0.95 -3.08 -11.28
CA VAL A 334 -1.66 -3.34 -12.53
C VAL A 334 -2.99 -4.04 -12.26
N GLY A 335 -4.05 -3.52 -12.86
CA GLY A 335 -5.37 -4.12 -12.95
C GLY A 335 -5.68 -4.57 -14.37
N ILE A 336 -6.30 -5.74 -14.53
CA ILE A 336 -6.68 -6.28 -15.81
C ILE A 336 -8.19 -6.54 -15.80
N ALA A 337 -8.91 -5.85 -16.66
CA ALA A 337 -10.31 -6.16 -16.95
C ALA A 337 -10.38 -7.13 -18.12
N PHE A 338 -11.27 -8.11 -18.01
CA PHE A 338 -11.52 -9.06 -19.09
C PHE A 338 -12.81 -8.71 -19.84
N ALA A 339 -12.85 -9.10 -21.10
CA ALA A 339 -14.06 -9.01 -21.92
C ALA A 339 -15.01 -10.15 -21.56
N ASP A 340 -16.30 -9.87 -21.71
CA ASP A 340 -17.38 -10.83 -21.68
C ASP A 340 -17.44 -11.74 -20.44
N ASP A 341 -17.47 -13.05 -20.64
CA ASP A 341 -17.74 -14.03 -19.61
C ASP A 341 -16.49 -14.46 -18.79
N VAL A 342 -15.30 -13.92 -19.08
CA VAL A 342 -14.07 -14.29 -18.38
C VAL A 342 -14.02 -13.66 -16.98
N LYS A 343 -14.03 -14.50 -15.95
CA LYS A 343 -14.02 -14.07 -14.55
C LYS A 343 -12.60 -14.06 -13.98
N ALA A 344 -12.18 -12.93 -13.42
CA ALA A 344 -10.85 -12.80 -12.80
C ALA A 344 -10.56 -13.86 -11.72
N ALA A 345 -11.56 -14.35 -11.01
CA ALA A 345 -11.42 -15.42 -10.02
C ALA A 345 -11.01 -16.75 -10.67
N ASP A 346 -11.55 -17.08 -11.84
CA ASP A 346 -11.25 -18.30 -12.59
C ASP A 346 -9.85 -18.22 -13.21
N VAL A 347 -9.48 -17.04 -13.77
CA VAL A 347 -8.13 -16.75 -14.26
C VAL A 347 -7.10 -16.89 -13.13
N ARG A 348 -7.37 -16.30 -11.95
CA ARG A 348 -6.50 -16.44 -10.77
C ARG A 348 -6.28 -17.90 -10.39
N ALA A 349 -7.36 -18.69 -10.33
CA ALA A 349 -7.26 -20.10 -9.98
C ALA A 349 -6.48 -20.92 -11.03
N ALA A 350 -6.64 -20.61 -12.32
CA ALA A 350 -5.88 -21.24 -13.40
C ALA A 350 -4.39 -20.87 -13.37
N CYS A 351 -4.07 -19.60 -13.15
CA CYS A 351 -2.69 -19.12 -12.97
C CYS A 351 -1.99 -19.83 -11.79
N GLU A 352 -2.66 -19.96 -10.65
CA GLU A 352 -2.13 -20.65 -9.46
C GLU A 352 -1.77 -22.13 -9.80
N ARG A 353 -2.65 -22.83 -10.51
CA ARG A 353 -2.36 -24.21 -10.98
C ARG A 353 -1.13 -24.26 -11.88
N LYS A 354 -0.90 -23.24 -12.72
CA LYS A 354 0.26 -23.13 -13.63
C LYS A 354 1.50 -22.51 -12.99
N GLY A 355 1.45 -22.20 -11.67
CA GLY A 355 2.61 -21.70 -10.92
C GLY A 355 2.82 -20.19 -11.02
N LEU A 356 1.75 -19.41 -11.28
CA LEU A 356 1.76 -17.96 -11.20
C LEU A 356 0.78 -17.50 -10.13
N LEU A 357 1.26 -16.79 -9.10
CA LEU A 357 0.40 -16.22 -8.04
C LEU A 357 -0.03 -14.81 -8.44
N VAL A 358 -1.32 -14.58 -8.50
CA VAL A 358 -1.94 -13.29 -8.80
C VAL A 358 -3.11 -13.03 -7.86
N LEU A 359 -3.58 -11.78 -7.79
CA LEU A 359 -4.67 -11.34 -6.93
C LEU A 359 -5.93 -10.97 -7.74
N THR A 360 -7.02 -10.76 -7.04
CA THR A 360 -8.20 -10.07 -7.59
C THR A 360 -8.44 -8.76 -6.82
N ALA A 361 -9.02 -7.77 -7.51
CA ALA A 361 -9.55 -6.55 -6.91
C ALA A 361 -10.92 -6.29 -7.53
N LYS A 362 -12.00 -6.48 -6.77
CA LYS A 362 -13.37 -6.52 -7.29
C LYS A 362 -13.48 -7.54 -8.43
N THR A 363 -13.80 -7.08 -9.63
CA THR A 363 -13.94 -7.90 -10.84
C THR A 363 -12.68 -8.03 -11.67
N LEU A 364 -11.58 -7.33 -11.27
CA LEU A 364 -10.32 -7.32 -12.00
C LEU A 364 -9.33 -8.35 -11.47
N LEU A 365 -8.46 -8.84 -12.35
CA LEU A 365 -7.21 -9.48 -11.94
C LEU A 365 -6.22 -8.38 -11.56
N ARG A 366 -5.51 -8.53 -10.44
CA ARG A 366 -4.53 -7.56 -9.94
C ARG A 366 -3.16 -8.18 -9.84
N LEU A 367 -2.17 -7.47 -10.39
CA LEU A 367 -0.76 -7.83 -10.31
C LEU A 367 0.01 -6.81 -9.46
N LEU A 368 0.77 -7.32 -8.50
CA LEU A 368 1.65 -6.56 -7.60
C LEU A 368 2.98 -7.32 -7.45
N PRO A 369 3.77 -7.52 -8.53
CA PRO A 369 5.00 -8.28 -8.44
C PRO A 369 6.02 -7.61 -7.53
N PRO A 370 7.00 -8.33 -6.96
CA PRO A 370 8.20 -7.72 -6.39
C PRO A 370 8.87 -6.77 -7.40
N LEU A 371 9.50 -5.70 -6.91
CA LEU A 371 10.07 -4.65 -7.78
C LEU A 371 11.44 -5.04 -8.39
N ILE A 372 11.97 -6.19 -7.97
CA ILE A 372 13.23 -6.76 -8.49
C ILE A 372 13.03 -7.60 -9.75
N LEU A 373 11.80 -7.69 -10.28
CA LEU A 373 11.51 -8.58 -11.41
C LEU A 373 12.41 -8.27 -12.62
N SER A 374 12.82 -9.33 -13.31
CA SER A 374 13.61 -9.26 -14.54
C SER A 374 12.72 -9.27 -15.79
N GLU A 375 13.34 -9.00 -16.94
CA GLU A 375 12.68 -9.15 -18.24
C GLU A 375 12.14 -10.57 -18.47
N ALA A 376 12.92 -11.58 -18.06
CA ALA A 376 12.54 -12.97 -18.17
C ALA A 376 11.34 -13.33 -17.25
N ASP A 377 11.25 -12.74 -16.06
CA ASP A 377 10.11 -12.96 -15.16
C ASP A 377 8.81 -12.40 -15.76
N VAL A 378 8.89 -11.21 -16.39
CA VAL A 378 7.74 -10.63 -17.09
C VAL A 378 7.34 -11.51 -18.28
N ALA A 379 8.29 -11.93 -19.11
CA ALA A 379 8.01 -12.81 -20.25
C ALA A 379 7.36 -14.14 -19.82
N LYS A 380 7.86 -14.74 -18.73
CA LYS A 380 7.30 -15.97 -18.17
C LYS A 380 5.87 -15.77 -17.64
N ALA A 381 5.61 -14.67 -16.93
CA ALA A 381 4.27 -14.38 -16.44
C ALA A 381 3.28 -14.17 -17.58
N LEU A 382 3.68 -13.43 -18.63
CA LEU A 382 2.86 -13.22 -19.83
C LEU A 382 2.57 -14.54 -20.55
N ALA A 383 3.55 -15.42 -20.71
CA ALA A 383 3.35 -16.73 -21.33
C ALA A 383 2.36 -17.61 -20.55
N ILE A 384 2.41 -17.58 -19.20
CA ILE A 384 1.45 -18.31 -18.37
C ILE A 384 0.04 -17.71 -18.50
N LEU A 385 -0.07 -16.38 -18.51
CA LEU A 385 -1.36 -15.70 -18.68
C LEU A 385 -1.95 -15.96 -20.07
N ASP A 386 -1.12 -15.92 -21.12
CA ASP A 386 -1.55 -16.23 -22.49
C ASP A 386 -2.12 -17.65 -22.60
N ASP A 387 -1.38 -18.65 -22.09
CA ASP A 387 -1.80 -20.05 -22.08
C ASP A 387 -3.08 -20.28 -21.25
N VAL A 388 -3.25 -19.55 -20.13
CA VAL A 388 -4.50 -19.59 -19.35
C VAL A 388 -5.65 -18.98 -20.12
N LEU A 389 -5.48 -17.77 -20.67
CA LEU A 389 -6.56 -17.04 -21.34
C LEU A 389 -6.95 -17.68 -22.67
N SER A 390 -5.98 -18.24 -23.43
CA SER A 390 -6.27 -18.98 -24.67
C SER A 390 -7.07 -20.28 -24.44
N SER A 391 -7.15 -20.74 -23.19
CA SER A 391 -7.91 -21.95 -22.81
C SER A 391 -9.29 -21.64 -22.21
N MET A 392 -9.67 -20.38 -22.11
CA MET A 392 -10.97 -19.91 -21.60
C MET A 392 -11.90 -19.50 -22.72
#